data_33932c9bcf59e167ddbb9e80b4580f16
#
_entry.id   33932c9bcf59e167ddbb9e80b4580f16
#
_cell.length_a   1.000
_cell.length_b   1.000
_cell.length_c   1.000
_cell.angle_alpha   90.00
_cell.angle_beta   90.00
_cell.angle_gamma   90.00
#
_symmetry.space_group_name_H-M   'P 1'
#
loop_
_entity.id
_entity.type
_entity.pdbx_description
1 polymer ?
#
loop_
_entity_poly.entity_id
_entity_poly.type
_entity_poly.pdbx_seq_one_letter_code
_entity_poly.pdbx_strand_id
1 'polypeptide(L)'
;MCGIVGYIGQRKAYPILIKGLKRLEYRGYDSAGVALISDNRQLNVYKTKGKVSELETFVAQKDISGSIGIAHTRWATHGEPCSVNAHPHYSSSERFALIHNGIIENYAVLKEKLQAKGYVFKSSTDTEVLVQLIEYIQVTNHIDLLTAVQLALQEVIGAYAIAVLDKDNPDGIIAARK
;
A
#
# COMPACT_ATOMS: atom_id res chain seq x y z
N MET A 1 13.99 9.16 3.52
CA MET A 1 12.86 9.49 2.60
C MET A 1 12.27 8.22 2.04
N CYS A 2 10.95 8.10 2.05
CA CYS A 2 10.25 6.93 1.52
C CYS A 2 10.43 6.75 0.01
N GLY A 3 10.42 5.50 -0.46
CA GLY A 3 10.51 5.14 -1.88
C GLY A 3 9.27 4.38 -2.32
N ILE A 4 8.71 4.75 -3.47
CA ILE A 4 7.60 4.06 -4.15
C ILE A 4 8.12 3.41 -5.43
N VAL A 5 7.79 2.15 -5.64
CA VAL A 5 8.02 1.43 -6.90
C VAL A 5 6.74 0.71 -7.28
N GLY A 6 6.33 0.84 -8.53
CA GLY A 6 5.22 0.09 -9.13
C GLY A 6 5.69 -0.59 -10.42
N TYR A 7 5.15 -1.75 -10.69
CA TYR A 7 5.39 -2.48 -11.94
C TYR A 7 4.14 -3.23 -12.40
N ILE A 8 3.85 -3.09 -13.67
CA ILE A 8 2.92 -3.92 -14.42
C ILE A 8 3.55 -4.25 -15.77
N GLY A 9 3.48 -5.49 -16.21
CA GLY A 9 4.05 -5.90 -17.49
C GLY A 9 4.09 -7.41 -17.68
N GLN A 10 4.90 -7.89 -18.60
CA GLN A 10 4.96 -9.31 -18.96
C GLN A 10 5.97 -10.14 -18.12
N ARG A 11 6.82 -9.47 -17.35
CA ARG A 11 7.83 -10.14 -16.51
C ARG A 11 7.35 -10.29 -15.07
N LYS A 12 7.95 -11.18 -14.32
CA LYS A 12 7.72 -11.30 -12.88
C LYS A 12 7.98 -9.95 -12.19
N ALA A 13 7.00 -9.46 -11.44
CA ALA A 13 7.05 -8.14 -10.82
C ALA A 13 8.07 -8.08 -9.67
N TYR A 14 8.12 -9.12 -8.83
CA TYR A 14 8.92 -9.12 -7.62
C TYR A 14 10.40 -8.75 -7.83
N PRO A 15 11.16 -9.36 -8.76
CA PRO A 15 12.58 -9.00 -8.95
C PRO A 15 12.79 -7.54 -9.39
N ILE A 16 11.83 -7.00 -10.15
CA ILE A 16 11.88 -5.61 -10.62
C ILE A 16 11.62 -4.65 -9.47
N LEU A 17 10.61 -4.94 -8.66
CA LEU A 17 10.24 -4.15 -7.48
C LEU A 17 11.38 -4.11 -6.46
N ILE A 18 11.97 -5.25 -6.12
CA ILE A 18 13.09 -5.34 -5.18
C ILE A 18 14.31 -4.59 -5.70
N LYS A 19 14.64 -4.75 -6.99
CA LYS A 19 15.73 -3.97 -7.61
C LYS A 19 15.47 -2.46 -7.53
N GLY A 20 14.22 -2.04 -7.71
CA GLY A 20 13.80 -0.65 -7.54
C GLY A 20 13.99 -0.16 -6.11
N LEU A 21 13.53 -0.93 -5.11
CA LEU A 21 13.71 -0.58 -3.69
C LEU A 21 15.19 -0.49 -3.31
N LYS A 22 16.04 -1.44 -3.72
CA LYS A 22 17.49 -1.40 -3.47
C LYS A 22 18.15 -0.13 -4.01
N ARG A 23 17.69 0.41 -5.14
CA ARG A 23 18.18 1.69 -5.68
C ARG A 23 17.76 2.90 -4.86
N LEU A 24 16.70 2.77 -4.04
CA LEU A 24 16.16 3.83 -3.20
C LEU A 24 16.68 3.77 -1.75
N GLU A 25 17.40 2.70 -1.37
CA GLU A 25 17.92 2.47 -0.02
C GLU A 25 18.86 3.59 0.48
N TYR A 26 19.60 4.24 -0.42
CA TYR A 26 20.52 5.33 -0.05
C TYR A 26 19.83 6.50 0.67
N ARG A 27 18.49 6.60 0.56
CA ARG A 27 17.69 7.66 1.20
C ARG A 27 17.46 7.44 2.69
N GLY A 28 17.83 6.24 3.21
CA GLY A 28 17.48 5.82 4.56
C GLY A 28 16.02 5.38 4.67
N TYR A 29 15.77 4.34 5.44
CA TYR A 29 14.44 3.78 5.69
C TYR A 29 14.49 2.87 6.93
N ASP A 30 13.33 2.53 7.47
CA ASP A 30 13.17 1.70 8.67
C ASP A 30 12.40 0.39 8.43
N SER A 31 11.71 0.32 7.30
CA SER A 31 10.93 -0.86 6.92
C SER A 31 10.75 -0.92 5.40
N ALA A 32 10.49 -2.12 4.90
CA ALA A 32 10.25 -2.39 3.49
C ALA A 32 9.09 -3.35 3.32
N GLY A 33 8.41 -3.27 2.18
CA GLY A 33 7.38 -4.22 1.84
C GLY A 33 6.97 -4.19 0.38
N VAL A 34 6.25 -5.22 -0.01
CA VAL A 34 5.77 -5.45 -1.38
C VAL A 34 4.35 -6.01 -1.34
N ALA A 35 3.53 -5.59 -2.27
CA ALA A 35 2.27 -6.22 -2.60
C ALA A 35 2.30 -6.71 -4.04
N LEU A 36 1.85 -7.94 -4.26
CA LEU A 36 1.82 -8.62 -5.56
C LEU A 36 0.43 -9.21 -5.76
N ILE A 37 -0.07 -9.14 -6.99
CA ILE A 37 -1.18 -9.99 -7.38
C ILE A 37 -0.56 -11.22 -8.06
N SER A 38 -0.71 -12.37 -7.39
CA SER A 38 -0.13 -13.63 -7.85
C SER A 38 -0.82 -14.17 -9.09
N ASP A 39 -0.20 -15.17 -9.74
CA ASP A 39 -0.79 -15.86 -10.88
C ASP A 39 -2.14 -16.53 -10.54
N ASN A 40 -2.38 -16.83 -9.25
CA ASN A 40 -3.65 -17.34 -8.73
C ASN A 40 -4.65 -16.23 -8.34
N ARG A 41 -4.40 -14.99 -8.74
CA ARG A 41 -5.22 -13.81 -8.40
C ARG A 41 -5.38 -13.57 -6.89
N GLN A 42 -4.38 -13.91 -6.09
CA GLN A 42 -4.33 -13.58 -4.68
C GLN A 42 -3.51 -12.31 -4.47
N LEU A 43 -3.97 -11.44 -3.58
CA LEU A 43 -3.20 -10.29 -3.13
C LEU A 43 -2.27 -10.72 -2.01
N ASN A 44 -0.98 -10.85 -2.33
CA ASN A 44 0.06 -11.20 -1.39
C ASN A 44 0.77 -9.94 -0.90
N VAL A 45 0.68 -9.64 0.38
CA VAL A 45 1.36 -8.48 1.01
C VAL A 45 2.42 -9.00 1.98
N TYR A 46 3.67 -8.65 1.71
CA TYR A 46 4.84 -9.00 2.53
C TYR A 46 5.55 -7.74 2.98
N LYS A 47 5.78 -7.61 4.28
CA LYS A 47 6.42 -6.42 4.85
C LYS A 47 7.18 -6.75 6.12
N THR A 48 8.32 -6.10 6.29
CA THR A 48 9.19 -6.28 7.46
C THR A 48 9.72 -4.94 7.95
N LYS A 49 10.07 -4.87 9.22
CA LYS A 49 10.97 -3.86 9.74
C LYS A 49 12.38 -4.16 9.21
N GLY A 50 13.18 -3.12 8.92
CA GLY A 50 14.58 -3.25 8.53
C GLY A 50 14.83 -3.14 7.03
N LYS A 51 15.90 -3.78 6.56
CA LYS A 51 16.43 -3.61 5.20
C LYS A 51 15.65 -4.41 4.15
N VAL A 52 15.78 -4.00 2.88
CA VAL A 52 15.22 -4.74 1.75
C VAL A 52 15.74 -6.18 1.70
N SER A 53 16.99 -6.42 2.12
CA SER A 53 17.54 -7.77 2.25
C SER A 53 16.81 -8.64 3.28
N GLU A 54 16.27 -8.05 4.34
CA GLU A 54 15.45 -8.78 5.33
C GLU A 54 14.08 -9.14 4.75
N LEU A 55 13.50 -8.27 3.92
CA LEU A 55 12.30 -8.59 3.16
C LEU A 55 12.54 -9.74 2.18
N GLU A 56 13.68 -9.76 1.47
CA GLU A 56 14.07 -10.88 0.59
C GLU A 56 14.16 -12.21 1.36
N THR A 57 14.80 -12.19 2.52
CA THR A 57 14.88 -13.36 3.40
C THR A 57 13.49 -13.81 3.86
N PHE A 58 12.64 -12.88 4.26
CA PHE A 58 11.29 -13.16 4.74
C PHE A 58 10.39 -13.81 3.69
N VAL A 59 10.57 -13.47 2.41
CA VAL A 59 9.73 -14.00 1.33
C VAL A 59 10.33 -15.20 0.59
N ALA A 60 11.51 -15.67 0.98
CA ALA A 60 12.25 -16.71 0.26
C ALA A 60 11.46 -18.00 -0.01
N GLN A 61 10.48 -18.32 0.85
CA GLN A 61 9.62 -19.51 0.70
C GLN A 61 8.14 -19.15 0.51
N LYS A 62 7.84 -17.91 0.09
CA LYS A 62 6.48 -17.43 -0.10
C LYS A 62 6.14 -17.29 -1.58
N ASP A 63 4.85 -17.22 -1.88
CA ASP A 63 4.39 -16.97 -3.24
C ASP A 63 4.67 -15.51 -3.64
N ILE A 64 5.70 -15.34 -4.48
CA ILE A 64 6.11 -14.06 -5.07
C ILE A 64 5.84 -14.04 -6.58
N SER A 65 4.93 -14.88 -7.05
CA SER A 65 4.50 -14.93 -8.46
C SER A 65 3.73 -13.67 -8.85
N GLY A 66 3.45 -13.55 -10.16
CA GLY A 66 2.67 -12.47 -10.72
C GLY A 66 3.51 -11.41 -11.43
N SER A 67 2.82 -10.68 -12.29
CA SER A 67 3.40 -9.69 -13.22
C SER A 67 3.01 -8.24 -12.88
N ILE A 68 2.29 -8.04 -11.78
CA ILE A 68 1.88 -6.72 -11.26
C ILE A 68 2.17 -6.64 -9.77
N GLY A 69 2.62 -5.47 -9.32
CA GLY A 69 2.86 -5.21 -7.91
C GLY A 69 3.30 -3.79 -7.61
N ILE A 70 3.27 -3.47 -6.32
CA ILE A 70 3.77 -2.22 -5.74
C ILE A 70 4.71 -2.54 -4.58
N ALA A 71 5.71 -1.69 -4.35
CA ALA A 71 6.68 -1.87 -3.29
C ALA A 71 7.09 -0.54 -2.67
N HIS A 72 7.48 -0.57 -1.41
CA HIS A 72 7.74 0.61 -0.62
C HIS A 72 8.91 0.41 0.34
N THR A 73 9.73 1.47 0.49
CA THR A 73 10.63 1.65 1.63
C THR A 73 10.10 2.82 2.46
N ARG A 74 9.84 2.58 3.74
CA ARG A 74 9.26 3.56 4.65
C ARG A 74 10.33 4.20 5.52
N TRP A 75 10.23 5.52 5.69
CA TRP A 75 10.83 6.27 6.79
C TRP A 75 9.68 6.75 7.68
N ALA A 76 9.63 6.28 8.91
CA ALA A 76 8.50 6.54 9.80
C ALA A 76 8.30 8.03 10.04
N THR A 77 7.09 8.50 9.73
CA THR A 77 6.59 9.83 10.11
C THR A 77 5.47 9.71 11.14
N HIS A 78 4.65 8.64 11.02
CA HIS A 78 3.56 8.29 11.94
C HIS A 78 3.67 6.82 12.35
N GLY A 79 3.62 6.56 13.66
CA GLY A 79 3.73 5.24 14.23
C GLY A 79 5.15 4.68 14.27
N GLU A 80 5.41 3.81 15.23
CA GLU A 80 6.71 3.18 15.43
C GLU A 80 7.15 2.33 14.22
N PRO A 81 8.47 2.24 13.95
CA PRO A 81 9.01 1.30 12.97
C PRO A 81 8.76 -0.16 13.39
N CYS A 82 7.72 -0.75 12.82
CA CYS A 82 7.37 -2.16 13.02
C CYS A 82 6.72 -2.73 11.76
N SER A 83 6.63 -4.05 11.67
CA SER A 83 6.07 -4.71 10.48
C SER A 83 4.59 -4.35 10.25
N VAL A 84 3.82 -4.08 11.31
CA VAL A 84 2.40 -3.70 11.18
C VAL A 84 2.26 -2.34 10.51
N ASN A 85 3.11 -1.38 10.88
CA ASN A 85 3.11 -0.02 10.34
C ASN A 85 3.86 0.12 9.00
N ALA A 86 4.58 -0.92 8.58
CA ALA A 86 5.24 -0.92 7.27
C ALA A 86 4.20 -0.94 6.13
N HIS A 87 4.57 -0.36 4.98
CA HIS A 87 3.77 -0.42 3.76
C HIS A 87 4.13 -1.67 2.92
N PRO A 88 3.21 -2.16 2.09
CA PRO A 88 1.84 -1.68 1.81
C PRO A 88 0.85 -1.97 2.94
N HIS A 89 -0.24 -1.16 3.00
CA HIS A 89 -1.44 -1.48 3.77
C HIS A 89 -2.51 -2.07 2.84
N TYR A 90 -3.34 -2.95 3.38
CA TYR A 90 -4.47 -3.52 2.65
C TYR A 90 -5.79 -3.17 3.33
N SER A 91 -6.86 -3.17 2.55
CA SER A 91 -8.21 -2.89 3.02
C SER A 91 -8.79 -4.03 3.88
N SER A 92 -9.89 -3.78 4.58
CA SER A 92 -10.51 -4.77 5.47
C SER A 92 -10.90 -6.06 4.77
N SER A 93 -11.34 -5.99 3.51
CA SER A 93 -11.65 -7.16 2.68
C SER A 93 -10.41 -7.84 2.08
N GLU A 94 -9.22 -7.29 2.28
CA GLU A 94 -7.96 -7.70 1.65
C GLU A 94 -8.02 -7.67 0.11
N ARG A 95 -8.89 -6.82 -0.44
CA ARG A 95 -9.02 -6.61 -1.87
C ARG A 95 -8.02 -5.60 -2.41
N PHE A 96 -7.83 -4.48 -1.70
CA PHE A 96 -6.93 -3.40 -2.12
C PHE A 96 -5.64 -3.41 -1.32
N ALA A 97 -4.53 -3.11 -2.00
CA ALA A 97 -3.26 -2.76 -1.35
C ALA A 97 -2.84 -1.35 -1.77
N LEU A 98 -2.35 -0.56 -0.80
CA LEU A 98 -1.96 0.83 -0.99
C LEU A 98 -0.61 1.12 -0.37
N ILE A 99 0.23 1.85 -1.10
CA ILE A 99 1.46 2.48 -0.60
C ILE A 99 1.33 4.00 -0.68
N HIS A 100 1.97 4.71 0.25
CA HIS A 100 1.83 6.14 0.40
C HIS A 100 3.13 6.80 0.85
N ASN A 101 3.48 7.89 0.21
CA ASN A 101 4.45 8.88 0.67
C ASN A 101 3.72 10.18 0.95
N GLY A 102 3.92 10.75 2.11
CA GLY A 102 3.29 12.00 2.52
C GLY A 102 2.67 11.93 3.90
N ILE A 103 1.75 12.84 4.17
CA ILE A 103 1.03 12.93 5.44
C ILE A 103 -0.43 13.27 5.13
N ILE A 104 -1.36 12.50 5.70
CA ILE A 104 -2.79 12.78 5.69
C ILE A 104 -3.13 13.47 7.01
N GLU A 105 -3.20 14.79 6.98
CA GLU A 105 -3.32 15.62 8.19
C GLU A 105 -4.64 15.38 8.94
N ASN A 106 -5.72 15.12 8.24
CA ASN A 106 -7.04 14.86 8.82
C ASN A 106 -7.35 13.38 9.08
N TYR A 107 -6.30 12.52 9.12
CA TYR A 107 -6.49 11.07 9.27
C TYR A 107 -7.27 10.68 10.53
N ALA A 108 -7.10 11.40 11.64
CA ALA A 108 -7.78 11.07 12.90
C ALA A 108 -9.31 11.19 12.78
N VAL A 109 -9.79 12.27 12.17
CA VAL A 109 -11.22 12.49 11.92
C VAL A 109 -11.80 11.44 10.97
N LEU A 110 -11.05 11.10 9.91
CA LEU A 110 -11.45 10.05 8.95
C LEU A 110 -11.50 8.69 9.62
N LYS A 111 -10.53 8.39 10.49
CA LYS A 111 -10.46 7.15 11.26
C LYS A 111 -11.68 6.98 12.18
N GLU A 112 -12.04 8.01 12.94
CA GLU A 112 -13.23 8.00 13.82
C GLU A 112 -14.51 7.74 13.02
N LYS A 113 -14.69 8.42 11.88
CA LYS A 113 -15.82 8.19 10.97
C LYS A 113 -15.90 6.74 10.49
N LEU A 114 -14.77 6.15 10.11
CA LEU A 114 -14.71 4.76 9.63
C LEU A 114 -14.92 3.76 10.78
N GLN A 115 -14.41 4.02 11.97
CA GLN A 115 -14.66 3.21 13.15
C GLN A 115 -16.15 3.18 13.51
N ALA A 116 -16.84 4.32 13.41
CA ALA A 116 -18.30 4.39 13.58
C ALA A 116 -19.08 3.57 12.53
N LYS A 117 -18.44 3.23 11.40
CA LYS A 117 -18.98 2.34 10.34
C LYS A 117 -18.54 0.88 10.50
N GLY A 118 -17.82 0.55 11.58
CA GLY A 118 -17.39 -0.82 11.89
C GLY A 118 -16.02 -1.20 11.34
N TYR A 119 -15.26 -0.27 10.76
CA TYR A 119 -13.89 -0.55 10.30
C TYR A 119 -12.94 -0.70 11.48
N VAL A 120 -12.11 -1.75 11.43
CA VAL A 120 -11.09 -2.05 12.44
C VAL A 120 -9.72 -1.73 11.88
N PHE A 121 -8.89 -1.03 12.66
CA PHE A 121 -7.55 -0.63 12.27
C PHE A 121 -6.51 -1.47 13.00
N LYS A 122 -5.56 -2.02 12.25
CA LYS A 122 -4.45 -2.86 12.76
C LYS A 122 -3.20 -2.02 13.04
N SER A 123 -3.02 -0.93 12.30
CA SER A 123 -1.85 -0.05 12.40
C SER A 123 -2.20 1.32 12.98
N SER A 124 -1.17 2.07 13.30
CA SER A 124 -1.27 3.48 13.72
C SER A 124 -1.01 4.47 12.58
N THR A 125 -0.96 3.99 11.32
CA THR A 125 -0.61 4.83 10.18
C THR A 125 -1.84 5.53 9.58
N ASP A 126 -1.62 6.72 9.08
CA ASP A 126 -2.57 7.47 8.26
C ASP A 126 -2.89 6.76 6.92
N THR A 127 -1.94 5.99 6.42
CA THR A 127 -2.07 5.22 5.18
C THR A 127 -3.14 4.13 5.27
N GLU A 128 -3.24 3.43 6.40
CA GLU A 128 -4.32 2.45 6.61
C GLU A 128 -5.69 3.13 6.58
N VAL A 129 -5.78 4.35 7.11
CA VAL A 129 -7.03 5.12 7.06
C VAL A 129 -7.44 5.40 5.61
N LEU A 130 -6.48 5.75 4.75
CA LEU A 130 -6.77 6.02 3.35
C LEU A 130 -7.27 4.78 2.59
N VAL A 131 -6.63 3.63 2.76
CA VAL A 131 -7.08 2.42 2.05
C VAL A 131 -8.45 1.95 2.53
N GLN A 132 -8.76 2.11 3.81
CA GLN A 132 -10.08 1.83 4.38
C GLN A 132 -11.15 2.82 3.86
N LEU A 133 -10.80 4.10 3.72
CA LEU A 133 -11.69 5.12 3.15
C LEU A 133 -12.04 4.80 1.69
N ILE A 134 -11.05 4.42 0.89
CA ILE A 134 -11.26 4.01 -0.51
C ILE A 134 -12.22 2.81 -0.57
N GLU A 135 -12.01 1.79 0.26
CA GLU A 135 -12.91 0.62 0.31
C GLU A 135 -14.32 1.02 0.74
N TYR A 136 -14.46 1.81 1.79
CA TYR A 136 -15.76 2.30 2.27
C TYR A 136 -16.53 3.02 1.16
N ILE A 137 -15.88 3.95 0.46
CA ILE A 137 -16.50 4.72 -0.63
C ILE A 137 -16.88 3.78 -1.78
N GLN A 138 -15.99 2.86 -2.16
CA GLN A 138 -16.22 1.92 -3.26
C GLN A 138 -17.43 1.01 -2.98
N VAL A 139 -17.47 0.41 -1.79
CA VAL A 139 -18.54 -0.51 -1.39
C VAL A 139 -19.87 0.21 -1.21
N THR A 140 -19.87 1.37 -0.54
CA THR A 140 -21.10 2.11 -0.24
C THR A 140 -21.78 2.66 -1.49
N ASN A 141 -21.00 3.10 -2.48
CA ASN A 141 -21.53 3.74 -3.69
C ASN A 141 -21.60 2.78 -4.89
N HIS A 142 -21.11 1.53 -4.76
CA HIS A 142 -21.06 0.55 -5.85
C HIS A 142 -20.36 1.06 -7.12
N ILE A 143 -19.25 1.78 -6.96
CA ILE A 143 -18.49 2.42 -8.04
C ILE A 143 -17.17 1.67 -8.31
N ASP A 144 -16.53 1.99 -9.43
CA ASP A 144 -15.19 1.46 -9.74
C ASP A 144 -14.11 2.05 -8.82
N LEU A 145 -12.94 1.37 -8.78
CA LEU A 145 -11.86 1.78 -7.89
C LEU A 145 -11.30 3.17 -8.24
N LEU A 146 -11.17 3.52 -9.52
CA LEU A 146 -10.62 4.82 -9.91
C LEU A 146 -11.49 5.96 -9.37
N THR A 147 -12.79 5.85 -9.54
CA THR A 147 -13.76 6.81 -9.01
C THR A 147 -13.73 6.85 -7.48
N ALA A 148 -13.63 5.69 -6.81
CA ALA A 148 -13.51 5.61 -5.35
C ALA A 148 -12.24 6.31 -4.84
N VAL A 149 -11.10 6.10 -5.51
CA VAL A 149 -9.83 6.79 -5.19
C VAL A 149 -9.99 8.30 -5.37
N GLN A 150 -10.57 8.75 -6.48
CA GLN A 150 -10.78 10.18 -6.73
C GLN A 150 -11.64 10.84 -5.63
N LEU A 151 -12.74 10.19 -5.23
CA LEU A 151 -13.60 10.69 -4.16
C LEU A 151 -12.91 10.66 -2.80
N ALA A 152 -12.18 9.60 -2.47
CA ALA A 152 -11.42 9.53 -1.23
C ALA A 152 -10.37 10.66 -1.14
N LEU A 153 -9.69 10.95 -2.24
CA LEU A 153 -8.66 12.00 -2.29
C LEU A 153 -9.26 13.42 -2.19
N GLN A 154 -10.54 13.63 -2.48
CA GLN A 154 -11.22 14.89 -2.23
C GLN A 154 -11.47 15.14 -0.73
N GLU A 155 -11.60 14.06 0.07
CA GLU A 155 -11.77 14.16 1.52
C GLU A 155 -10.43 14.31 2.27
N VAL A 156 -9.30 14.06 1.61
CA VAL A 156 -7.96 14.08 2.22
C VAL A 156 -7.37 15.48 2.23
N ILE A 157 -6.90 15.91 3.40
CA ILE A 157 -6.09 17.11 3.60
C ILE A 157 -4.64 16.69 3.77
N GLY A 158 -3.72 17.29 2.99
CA GLY A 158 -2.30 17.02 3.05
C GLY A 158 -1.67 16.82 1.66
N ALA A 159 -0.37 16.51 1.66
CA ALA A 159 0.39 16.16 0.47
C ALA A 159 0.63 14.64 0.42
N TYR A 160 0.47 14.06 -0.76
CA TYR A 160 0.59 12.61 -0.92
C TYR A 160 1.12 12.21 -2.30
N ALA A 161 1.75 11.05 -2.34
CA ALA A 161 1.93 10.23 -3.53
C ALA A 161 1.53 8.81 -3.17
N ILE A 162 0.60 8.23 -3.91
CA ILE A 162 0.05 6.89 -3.65
C ILE A 162 0.14 5.99 -4.87
N ALA A 163 0.17 4.69 -4.63
CA ALA A 163 -0.15 3.68 -5.63
C ALA A 163 -1.06 2.62 -5.01
N VAL A 164 -2.06 2.18 -5.77
CA VAL A 164 -3.11 1.25 -5.34
C VAL A 164 -3.21 0.09 -6.30
N LEU A 165 -3.31 -1.13 -5.75
CA LEU A 165 -3.66 -2.37 -6.46
C LEU A 165 -5.06 -2.83 -6.07
N ASP A 166 -5.76 -3.44 -7.03
CA ASP A 166 -7.02 -4.15 -6.83
C ASP A 166 -6.87 -5.60 -7.33
N LYS A 167 -7.02 -6.59 -6.43
CA LYS A 167 -6.91 -8.00 -6.82
C LYS A 167 -8.00 -8.46 -7.79
N ASP A 168 -9.15 -7.79 -7.77
CA ASP A 168 -10.28 -8.12 -8.66
C ASP A 168 -10.14 -7.47 -10.04
N ASN A 169 -9.25 -6.47 -10.16
CA ASN A 169 -8.89 -5.82 -11.42
C ASN A 169 -7.36 -5.73 -11.58
N PRO A 170 -6.68 -6.86 -11.90
CA PRO A 170 -5.22 -6.95 -11.94
C PRO A 170 -4.59 -6.29 -13.16
N ASP A 171 -5.38 -5.63 -14.00
CA ASP A 171 -4.91 -5.06 -15.27
C ASP A 171 -4.37 -3.62 -15.14
N GLY A 172 -4.28 -3.09 -13.92
CA GLY A 172 -3.84 -1.72 -13.70
C GLY A 172 -3.31 -1.41 -12.31
N ILE A 173 -2.52 -0.35 -12.23
CA ILE A 173 -2.12 0.32 -11.00
C ILE A 173 -2.69 1.73 -11.04
N ILE A 174 -3.43 2.12 -10.01
CA ILE A 174 -3.88 3.51 -9.87
C ILE A 174 -2.82 4.27 -9.08
N ALA A 175 -2.36 5.39 -9.64
CA ALA A 175 -1.41 6.27 -8.98
C ALA A 175 -1.94 7.70 -8.96
N ALA A 176 -1.70 8.40 -7.85
CA ALA A 176 -2.07 9.81 -7.69
C ALA A 176 -1.01 10.56 -6.89
N ARG A 177 -0.91 11.86 -7.15
CA ARG A 177 0.00 12.77 -6.44
C ARG A 177 -0.64 14.14 -6.27
N LYS A 178 -0.44 14.73 -5.10
CA LYS A 178 -0.79 16.12 -4.77
C LYS A 178 0.38 16.81 -4.08
#